data_d5d58867012bb657f1d2eb18c1e4ae03
#
_entry.id   d5d58867012bb657f1d2eb18c1e4ae03
#
_cell.length_a   1.000
_cell.length_b   1.000
_cell.length_c   1.000
_cell.angle_alpha   90.00
_cell.angle_beta   90.00
_cell.angle_gamma   90.00
#
_symmetry.space_group_name_H-M   'P 1'
#
loop_
_entity.id
_entity.type
_entity.pdbx_description
1 polymer ?
#
loop_
_entity_poly.entity_id
_entity_poly.type
_entity_poly.pdbx_seq_one_letter_code
_entity_poly.pdbx_strand_id
1 'polypeptide(L)'
;MNPEPNIAETEREIINEFALFDSWDDKYEYIIDLGKRLAPLDPKYKIDGNRVRGCQSSVWLVADFKDGKLFFQADSDAVIVKGLISMLIRVLNKRTPDEIIEAKMDFIREIGMTTHLAQTRSNGLLSMVKQMKHYALAYKIKDPVPSKN
;
A
#
# COMPACT_ATOMS: atom_id res chain seq x y z
N MET A 1 -12.62 -23.78 6.16
CA MET A 1 -12.45 -22.48 5.54
C MET A 1 -11.26 -21.74 6.15
N ASN A 2 -10.29 -21.41 5.33
CA ASN A 2 -9.11 -20.72 5.84
C ASN A 2 -9.41 -19.24 6.04
N PRO A 3 -9.00 -18.68 7.17
CA PRO A 3 -9.12 -17.24 7.35
C PRO A 3 -8.23 -16.50 6.37
N GLU A 4 -8.58 -15.27 6.06
CA GLU A 4 -7.73 -14.45 5.23
C GLU A 4 -6.38 -14.21 5.94
N PRO A 5 -5.27 -14.12 5.20
CA PRO A 5 -3.97 -13.91 5.82
C PRO A 5 -3.91 -12.56 6.53
N ASN A 6 -3.21 -12.55 7.65
CA ASN A 6 -2.94 -11.30 8.37
C ASN A 6 -1.82 -10.52 7.67
N ILE A 7 -1.46 -9.35 8.21
CA ILE A 7 -0.43 -8.51 7.61
C ILE A 7 0.89 -9.26 7.47
N ALA A 8 1.35 -9.93 8.53
CA ALA A 8 2.62 -10.64 8.50
C ALA A 8 2.62 -11.75 7.46
N GLU A 9 1.53 -12.49 7.37
CA GLU A 9 1.38 -13.56 6.39
C GLU A 9 1.35 -13.02 4.96
N THR A 10 0.66 -11.91 4.75
CA THR A 10 0.60 -11.26 3.43
C THR A 10 1.97 -10.76 3.01
N GLU A 11 2.71 -10.13 3.95
CA GLU A 11 4.08 -9.70 3.66
C GLU A 11 4.96 -10.88 3.26
N ARG A 12 4.82 -12.00 3.96
CA ARG A 12 5.60 -13.20 3.66
C ARG A 12 5.26 -13.75 2.27
N GLU A 13 3.99 -13.73 1.90
CA GLU A 13 3.58 -14.14 0.56
C GLU A 13 4.26 -13.30 -0.50
N ILE A 14 4.29 -11.98 -0.31
CA ILE A 14 4.91 -11.08 -1.27
C ILE A 14 6.43 -11.32 -1.36
N ILE A 15 7.09 -11.49 -0.22
CA ILE A 15 8.51 -11.79 -0.18
C ILE A 15 8.80 -13.08 -0.95
N ASN A 16 7.98 -14.11 -0.74
CA ASN A 16 8.15 -15.39 -1.42
C ASN A 16 7.94 -15.28 -2.92
N GLU A 17 6.99 -14.45 -3.35
CA GLU A 17 6.76 -14.20 -4.78
C GLU A 17 7.99 -13.54 -5.42
N PHE A 18 8.57 -12.55 -4.76
CA PHE A 18 9.75 -11.88 -5.29
C PHE A 18 10.97 -12.79 -5.32
N ALA A 19 11.04 -13.74 -4.40
CA ALA A 19 12.14 -14.71 -4.36
C ALA A 19 12.16 -15.65 -5.58
N LEU A 20 11.07 -15.71 -6.34
CA LEU A 20 11.02 -16.52 -7.56
C LEU A 20 11.82 -15.90 -8.71
N PHE A 21 12.18 -14.64 -8.61
CA PHE A 21 12.89 -13.92 -9.68
C PHE A 21 14.35 -13.75 -9.32
N ASP A 22 15.24 -14.07 -10.26
CA ASP A 22 16.68 -14.06 -10.04
C ASP A 22 17.32 -12.68 -10.23
N SER A 23 16.69 -11.83 -11.02
CA SER A 23 17.25 -10.52 -11.35
C SER A 23 16.29 -9.39 -10.98
N TRP A 24 16.84 -8.20 -10.80
CA TRP A 24 16.00 -7.02 -10.55
C TRP A 24 15.25 -6.60 -11.81
N ASP A 25 15.77 -6.91 -12.99
CA ASP A 25 15.03 -6.66 -14.24
C ASP A 25 13.70 -7.43 -14.21
N ASP A 26 13.76 -8.71 -13.83
CA ASP A 26 12.55 -9.54 -13.75
C ASP A 26 11.62 -9.07 -12.63
N LYS A 27 12.20 -8.62 -11.50
CA LYS A 27 11.40 -8.08 -10.40
C LYS A 27 10.68 -6.80 -10.80
N TYR A 28 11.34 -5.94 -11.58
CA TYR A 28 10.70 -4.73 -12.09
C TYR A 28 9.53 -5.07 -13.01
N GLU A 29 9.71 -6.04 -13.90
CA GLU A 29 8.62 -6.49 -14.75
C GLU A 29 7.44 -7.01 -13.94
N TYR A 30 7.73 -7.75 -12.88
CA TYR A 30 6.70 -8.27 -11.98
C TYR A 30 5.96 -7.13 -11.28
N ILE A 31 6.68 -6.11 -10.82
CA ILE A 31 6.06 -4.94 -10.20
C ILE A 31 5.11 -4.25 -11.20
N ILE A 32 5.57 -4.07 -12.43
CA ILE A 32 4.74 -3.46 -13.48
C ILE A 32 3.48 -4.28 -13.72
N ASP A 33 3.60 -5.61 -13.78
CA ASP A 33 2.45 -6.49 -13.97
C ASP A 33 1.46 -6.40 -12.81
N LEU A 34 1.96 -6.27 -11.58
CA LEU A 34 1.09 -6.07 -10.42
C LEU A 34 0.28 -4.79 -10.56
N GLY A 35 0.91 -3.73 -11.07
CA GLY A 35 0.23 -2.45 -11.29
C GLY A 35 -0.88 -2.53 -12.31
N LYS A 36 -0.73 -3.39 -13.31
CA LYS A 36 -1.76 -3.57 -14.32
C LYS A 36 -3.03 -4.21 -13.74
N ARG A 37 -2.90 -4.89 -12.60
CA ARG A 37 -4.03 -5.52 -11.93
C ARG A 37 -4.70 -4.61 -10.92
N LEU A 38 -4.12 -3.44 -10.67
CA LEU A 38 -4.71 -2.47 -9.75
C LEU A 38 -6.03 -1.97 -10.31
N ALA A 39 -7.09 -2.03 -9.50
CA ALA A 39 -8.40 -1.55 -9.92
C ALA A 39 -8.33 -0.07 -10.27
N PRO A 40 -8.93 0.35 -11.38
CA PRO A 40 -8.91 1.77 -11.77
C PRO A 40 -9.61 2.63 -10.74
N LEU A 41 -9.04 3.81 -10.48
CA LEU A 41 -9.65 4.79 -9.60
C LEU A 41 -10.59 5.68 -10.41
N ASP A 42 -11.80 5.88 -9.90
CA ASP A 42 -12.75 6.78 -10.53
C ASP A 42 -12.10 8.17 -10.67
N PRO A 43 -12.11 8.78 -11.87
CA PRO A 43 -11.49 10.10 -12.07
C PRO A 43 -11.96 11.19 -11.12
N LYS A 44 -13.16 11.08 -10.57
CA LYS A 44 -13.65 12.07 -9.60
C LYS A 44 -12.78 12.15 -8.34
N TYR A 45 -12.02 11.09 -8.04
CA TYR A 45 -11.11 11.06 -6.89
C TYR A 45 -9.71 11.57 -7.22
N LYS A 46 -9.41 11.82 -8.50
CA LYS A 46 -8.09 12.30 -8.90
C LYS A 46 -8.01 13.82 -8.78
N ILE A 47 -8.12 14.28 -7.55
CA ILE A 47 -8.10 15.71 -7.21
C ILE A 47 -6.91 15.97 -6.29
N ASP A 48 -6.48 17.23 -6.20
CA ASP A 48 -5.31 17.61 -5.40
C ASP A 48 -5.44 17.21 -3.94
N GLY A 49 -6.64 17.27 -3.38
CA GLY A 49 -6.88 16.89 -2.00
C GLY A 49 -6.56 15.42 -1.69
N ASN A 50 -6.56 14.57 -2.71
CA ASN A 50 -6.26 13.15 -2.56
C ASN A 50 -4.85 12.79 -3.00
N ARG A 51 -4.05 13.77 -3.43
CA ARG A 51 -2.67 13.49 -3.83
C ARG A 51 -1.79 13.23 -2.61
N VAL A 52 -0.94 12.23 -2.74
CA VAL A 52 0.05 11.91 -1.71
C VAL A 52 1.25 12.83 -1.89
N ARG A 53 1.58 13.59 -0.85
CA ARG A 53 2.73 14.49 -0.89
C ARG A 53 4.00 13.70 -0.70
N GLY A 54 5.09 14.19 -1.28
CA GLY A 54 6.39 13.53 -1.21
C GLY A 54 6.65 12.54 -2.33
N CYS A 55 5.72 12.41 -3.27
CA CYS A 55 5.88 11.59 -4.46
C CYS A 55 6.21 12.46 -5.65
N GLN A 56 7.19 12.03 -6.45
CA GLN A 56 7.57 12.75 -7.67
C GLN A 56 6.50 12.57 -8.74
N SER A 57 5.98 11.36 -8.88
CA SER A 57 4.84 11.08 -9.77
C SER A 57 3.55 11.48 -9.07
N SER A 58 2.50 11.71 -9.84
CA SER A 58 1.18 11.94 -9.26
C SER A 58 0.65 10.62 -8.71
N VAL A 59 0.29 10.64 -7.44
CA VAL A 59 -0.30 9.50 -6.75
C VAL A 59 -1.52 10.00 -6.01
N TRP A 60 -2.66 9.35 -6.23
CA TRP A 60 -3.91 9.66 -5.52
C TRP A 60 -4.27 8.48 -4.63
N LEU A 61 -4.70 8.77 -3.42
CA LEU A 61 -5.07 7.76 -2.43
C LEU A 61 -6.38 8.18 -1.74
N VAL A 62 -7.31 7.24 -1.68
CA VAL A 62 -8.59 7.44 -1.03
C VAL A 62 -8.78 6.31 -0.02
N ALA A 63 -9.37 6.62 1.12
CA ALA A 63 -9.66 5.62 2.15
C ALA A 63 -11.12 5.69 2.55
N ASP A 64 -11.73 4.52 2.70
CA ASP A 64 -13.06 4.35 3.28
C ASP A 64 -12.95 3.54 4.56
N PHE A 65 -13.85 3.79 5.48
CA PHE A 65 -13.91 3.04 6.74
C PHE A 65 -15.26 2.36 6.83
N LYS A 66 -15.26 1.05 6.92
CA LYS A 66 -16.48 0.26 6.90
C LYS A 66 -16.31 -0.99 7.75
N ASP A 67 -17.28 -1.26 8.60
CA ASP A 67 -17.25 -2.44 9.47
C ASP A 67 -15.97 -2.56 10.29
N GLY A 68 -15.46 -1.42 10.75
CA GLY A 68 -14.24 -1.37 11.58
C GLY A 68 -12.94 -1.52 10.82
N LYS A 69 -12.97 -1.53 9.49
CA LYS A 69 -11.79 -1.74 8.65
C LYS A 69 -11.65 -0.65 7.59
N LEU A 70 -10.41 -0.37 7.20
CA LEU A 70 -10.14 0.57 6.13
C LEU A 70 -10.07 -0.14 4.79
N PHE A 71 -10.56 0.55 3.77
CA PHE A 71 -10.49 0.10 2.38
C PHE A 71 -9.83 1.22 1.59
N PHE A 72 -8.75 0.90 0.89
CA PHE A 72 -7.98 1.88 0.15
C PHE A 72 -8.20 1.71 -1.35
N GLN A 73 -8.26 2.84 -2.05
CA GLN A 73 -8.20 2.88 -3.51
C GLN A 73 -7.14 3.90 -3.88
N ALA A 74 -6.40 3.62 -4.93
CA ALA A 74 -5.32 4.51 -5.34
C ALA A 74 -5.00 4.34 -6.81
N ASP A 75 -4.30 5.33 -7.36
CA ASP A 75 -3.81 5.27 -8.73
C ASP A 75 -2.60 6.17 -8.86
N SER A 76 -1.90 6.03 -9.97
CA SER A 76 -0.75 6.88 -10.30
C SER A 76 -0.64 7.01 -11.82
N ASP A 77 0.03 8.07 -12.26
CA ASP A 77 0.38 8.25 -13.66
C ASP A 77 1.66 7.51 -14.05
N ALA A 78 2.33 6.89 -13.09
CA ALA A 78 3.58 6.16 -13.34
C ALA A 78 3.36 4.65 -13.22
N VAL A 79 3.80 3.90 -14.23
CA VAL A 79 3.52 2.46 -14.36
C VAL A 79 4.10 1.65 -13.20
N ILE A 80 5.37 1.91 -12.86
CA ILE A 80 6.01 1.16 -11.77
C ILE A 80 5.43 1.52 -10.41
N VAL A 81 5.02 2.78 -10.25
CA VAL A 81 4.40 3.24 -9.01
C VAL A 81 3.07 2.54 -8.76
N LYS A 82 2.31 2.28 -9.83
CA LYS A 82 1.07 1.50 -9.69
C LYS A 82 1.33 0.13 -9.09
N GLY A 83 2.43 -0.52 -9.47
CA GLY A 83 2.81 -1.81 -8.91
C GLY A 83 3.15 -1.73 -7.44
N LEU A 84 3.89 -0.70 -7.06
CA LEU A 84 4.24 -0.47 -5.66
C LEU A 84 2.98 -0.22 -4.82
N ILE A 85 2.08 0.61 -5.34
CA ILE A 85 0.79 0.88 -4.69
C ILE A 85 -0.01 -0.41 -4.50
N SER A 86 -0.03 -1.26 -5.55
CA SER A 86 -0.76 -2.53 -5.50
C SER A 86 -0.30 -3.40 -4.34
N MET A 87 1.00 -3.45 -4.10
CA MET A 87 1.54 -4.21 -2.97
C MET A 87 1.15 -3.63 -1.63
N LEU A 88 1.20 -2.31 -1.50
CA LEU A 88 0.80 -1.65 -0.24
C LEU A 88 -0.68 -1.89 0.07
N ILE A 89 -1.53 -1.78 -0.94
CA ILE A 89 -2.95 -2.04 -0.77
C ILE A 89 -3.18 -3.49 -0.37
N ARG A 90 -2.47 -4.42 -1.00
CA ARG A 90 -2.61 -5.84 -0.68
C ARG A 90 -2.31 -6.10 0.80
N VAL A 91 -1.31 -5.44 1.36
CA VAL A 91 -0.93 -5.64 2.77
C VAL A 91 -1.88 -4.94 3.72
N LEU A 92 -2.27 -3.71 3.41
CA LEU A 92 -2.98 -2.85 4.36
C LEU A 92 -4.49 -2.75 4.16
N ASN A 93 -5.02 -3.29 3.05
CA ASN A 93 -6.45 -3.21 2.79
C ASN A 93 -7.23 -4.16 3.69
N LYS A 94 -8.43 -3.76 4.09
CA LYS A 94 -9.31 -4.56 4.94
C LYS A 94 -8.71 -4.85 6.31
N ARG A 95 -7.96 -3.89 6.84
CA ARG A 95 -7.36 -4.00 8.18
C ARG A 95 -7.99 -2.99 9.11
N THR A 96 -7.93 -3.28 10.40
CA THR A 96 -8.36 -2.31 11.40
C THR A 96 -7.37 -1.16 11.47
N PRO A 97 -7.79 0.02 11.99
CA PRO A 97 -6.85 1.13 12.18
C PRO A 97 -5.62 0.74 12.98
N ASP A 98 -5.79 -0.01 14.06
CA ASP A 98 -4.67 -0.41 14.91
C ASP A 98 -3.69 -1.31 14.14
N GLU A 99 -4.19 -2.27 13.37
CA GLU A 99 -3.33 -3.13 12.57
C GLU A 99 -2.46 -2.32 11.61
N ILE A 100 -3.06 -1.30 10.96
CA ILE A 100 -2.34 -0.46 10.02
C ILE A 100 -1.30 0.39 10.73
N ILE A 101 -1.69 1.02 11.84
CA ILE A 101 -0.79 1.89 12.60
C ILE A 101 0.43 1.11 13.10
N GLU A 102 0.21 -0.13 13.55
CA GLU A 102 1.27 -0.95 14.12
C GLU A 102 2.10 -1.70 13.09
N ALA A 103 1.67 -1.71 11.82
CA ALA A 103 2.38 -2.44 10.77
C ALA A 103 3.76 -1.85 10.53
N LYS A 104 4.78 -2.68 10.54
CA LYS A 104 6.17 -2.24 10.34
C LYS A 104 6.55 -2.14 8.88
N MET A 105 5.88 -2.88 8.01
CA MET A 105 6.12 -2.88 6.56
C MET A 105 7.55 -3.28 6.20
N ASP A 106 8.11 -4.21 6.98
CA ASP A 106 9.50 -4.65 6.79
C ASP A 106 9.74 -5.36 5.45
N PHE A 107 8.68 -5.87 4.83
CA PHE A 107 8.82 -6.55 3.54
C PHE A 107 9.44 -5.64 2.48
N ILE A 108 9.22 -4.34 2.57
CA ILE A 108 9.80 -3.38 1.63
C ILE A 108 11.32 -3.47 1.64
N ARG A 109 11.90 -3.51 2.84
CA ARG A 109 13.34 -3.65 3.00
C ARG A 109 13.81 -5.07 2.68
N GLU A 110 13.08 -6.08 3.12
CA GLU A 110 13.48 -7.48 2.93
C GLU A 110 13.53 -7.87 1.45
N ILE A 111 12.64 -7.32 0.64
CA ILE A 111 12.67 -7.55 -0.81
C ILE A 111 13.84 -6.80 -1.45
N GLY A 112 14.32 -5.72 -0.83
CA GLY A 112 15.40 -4.92 -1.36
C GLY A 112 14.95 -3.66 -2.08
N MET A 113 13.71 -3.26 -1.91
CA MET A 113 13.18 -2.09 -2.61
C MET A 113 13.82 -0.79 -2.15
N THR A 114 14.33 -0.74 -0.91
CA THR A 114 15.00 0.46 -0.40
C THR A 114 16.36 0.68 -1.05
N THR A 115 17.00 -0.37 -1.57
CA THR A 115 18.32 -0.29 -2.20
C THR A 115 18.26 -0.33 -3.72
N HIS A 116 17.25 -0.95 -4.30
CA HIS A 116 17.17 -1.14 -5.75
C HIS A 116 16.22 -0.17 -6.45
N LEU A 117 15.43 0.59 -5.71
CA LEU A 117 14.64 1.67 -6.30
C LEU A 117 15.44 2.97 -6.25
N ALA A 118 15.19 3.85 -7.21
CA ALA A 118 15.73 5.20 -7.14
C ALA A 118 15.28 5.86 -5.83
N GLN A 119 16.11 6.73 -5.27
CA GLN A 119 15.82 7.38 -3.99
C GLN A 119 14.45 8.06 -3.97
N THR A 120 14.10 8.70 -5.07
CA THR A 120 12.80 9.38 -5.18
C THR A 120 11.63 8.41 -5.10
N ARG A 121 11.79 7.21 -5.68
CA ARG A 121 10.73 6.19 -5.63
C ARG A 121 10.63 5.57 -4.25
N SER A 122 11.75 5.28 -3.60
CA SER A 122 11.68 4.72 -2.25
C SER A 122 11.12 5.73 -1.26
N ASN A 123 11.44 7.02 -1.43
CA ASN A 123 10.85 8.08 -0.61
C ASN A 123 9.34 8.19 -0.85
N GLY A 124 8.90 8.06 -2.10
CA GLY A 124 7.48 8.07 -2.45
C GLY A 124 6.74 6.91 -1.84
N LEU A 125 7.36 5.73 -1.86
CA LEU A 125 6.79 4.53 -1.26
C LEU A 125 6.57 4.71 0.23
N LEU A 126 7.57 5.27 0.92
CA LEU A 126 7.47 5.55 2.36
C LEU A 126 6.41 6.62 2.64
N SER A 127 6.29 7.62 1.77
CA SER A 127 5.25 8.64 1.89
C SER A 127 3.85 8.04 1.76
N MET A 128 3.69 7.07 0.87
CA MET A 128 2.42 6.35 0.74
C MET A 128 2.07 5.60 2.02
N VAL A 129 3.03 4.85 2.58
CA VAL A 129 2.82 4.13 3.83
C VAL A 129 2.41 5.10 4.93
N LYS A 130 3.12 6.22 5.02
CA LYS A 130 2.83 7.25 6.03
C LYS A 130 1.42 7.79 5.86
N GLN A 131 0.99 8.07 4.63
CA GLN A 131 -0.35 8.60 4.38
C GLN A 131 -1.43 7.57 4.73
N MET A 132 -1.20 6.29 4.41
CA MET A 132 -2.15 5.25 4.77
C MET A 132 -2.29 5.11 6.28
N LYS A 133 -1.18 5.24 7.01
CA LYS A 133 -1.21 5.25 8.49
C LYS A 133 -1.90 6.48 9.04
N HIS A 134 -1.76 7.63 8.38
CA HIS A 134 -2.47 8.84 8.77
C HIS A 134 -3.98 8.67 8.64
N TYR A 135 -4.44 8.05 7.56
CA TYR A 135 -5.86 7.73 7.41
C TYR A 135 -6.34 6.83 8.52
N ALA A 136 -5.55 5.80 8.86
CA ALA A 136 -5.91 4.88 9.93
C ALA A 136 -6.02 5.61 11.26
N LEU A 137 -5.08 6.49 11.56
CA LEU A 137 -5.11 7.28 12.79
C LEU A 137 -6.32 8.20 12.83
N ALA A 138 -6.63 8.86 11.71
CA ALA A 138 -7.77 9.76 11.62
C ALA A 138 -9.08 9.03 11.89
N TYR A 139 -9.26 7.86 11.30
CA TYR A 139 -10.46 7.07 11.53
C TYR A 139 -10.54 6.53 12.95
N LYS A 140 -9.40 6.16 13.53
CA LYS A 140 -9.36 5.70 14.91
C LYS A 140 -9.81 6.79 15.87
N ILE A 141 -9.40 8.04 15.63
CA ILE A 141 -9.77 9.18 16.47
C ILE A 141 -11.22 9.58 16.24
N LYS A 142 -11.63 9.64 14.97
CA LYS A 142 -12.95 10.11 14.57
C LYS A 142 -14.04 9.13 14.98
N ASP A 143 -13.74 7.86 14.93
CA ASP A 143 -14.68 6.79 15.28
C ASP A 143 -13.97 5.86 16.25
N PRO A 144 -13.79 6.31 17.51
CA PRO A 144 -13.17 5.45 18.50
C PRO A 144 -14.04 4.20 18.65
N VAL A 145 -13.46 3.07 18.27
CA VAL A 145 -14.17 1.81 18.38
C VAL A 145 -14.72 1.73 19.77
N PRO A 146 -16.04 1.69 19.94
CA PRO A 146 -16.55 1.33 21.23
C PRO A 146 -15.94 -0.02 21.48
N SER A 147 -15.10 -0.03 22.30
CA SER A 147 -14.37 -1.23 22.60
C SER A 147 -15.32 -2.37 22.75
N LYS A 148 -15.67 -2.71 21.92
CA LYS A 148 -16.23 -3.45 21.95
C LYS A 148 -16.42 -4.11 22.37
N ASN A 149 -16.48 -3.89 22.44
CA ASN A 149 -16.48 -3.94 22.85
C ASN A 149 -16.66 -4.36 23.00
#